data_193338d587f0203e444e55767c3bbaba
#
_entry.id   193338d587f0203e444e55767c3bbaba
#
_cell.length_a   1.000
_cell.length_b   1.000
_cell.length_c   1.000
_cell.angle_alpha   90.00
_cell.angle_beta   90.00
_cell.angle_gamma   90.00
#
_symmetry.space_group_name_H-M   'P 1'
#
loop_
_entity.id
_entity.type
_entity.pdbx_description
1 polymer ?
#
loop_
_entity_poly.entity_id
_entity_poly.type
_entity_poly.pdbx_seq_one_letter_code
_entity_poly.pdbx_strand_id
1 'polypeptide(L)'
;MKEPRRVVVTGLGVVSPLGSDMDTFWKNVTDGVCGIGPITRFDTSQYKAKVAAEVKDFDPAQYLSTNELLRTDLYAQYAIGAAEQAVSESGIVGTLPPDRLGVYFGSGIGGLETVCSGVAKLNEQGPRRVSSLIIPMMIANMAAGLIAIRYDCQNGAMPAVTACATGSNAIGEAVRTIRHGYADAVIAGGSEASIVPLGVAGFVNMRALSTADDPMAASLPFDARRAGFVMGEGAGALVLEELEHARARGAHIYGEISGYGSTCDAYHMTASHPEGDGGRRAIAQALEESGYTGDERLYINAHGTGTPINDACETLAIKGALGQEKGREALVSSTKSMTGHMLGAAGAVEAIVCLKVLQTGIVPPTINLLEPDPECDLNHVAQTAVQAEIDLCLSNSLGFGGHNATLAFRKV
;
A
#
# COMPACT_ATOMS: atom_id res chain seq x y z
N MET A 1 -7.66 -2.64 33.66
CA MET A 1 -7.96 -2.07 32.32
C MET A 1 -8.75 -3.14 31.58
N LYS A 2 -9.73 -2.77 30.75
CA LYS A 2 -10.36 -3.75 29.85
C LYS A 2 -9.28 -4.24 28.87
N GLU A 3 -9.29 -5.53 28.54
CA GLU A 3 -8.44 -6.05 27.47
C GLU A 3 -8.66 -5.24 26.19
N PRO A 4 -7.60 -4.93 25.42
CA PRO A 4 -7.76 -4.21 24.17
C PRO A 4 -8.60 -5.05 23.20
N ARG A 5 -9.50 -4.39 22.47
CA ARG A 5 -10.35 -5.05 21.46
C ARG A 5 -9.49 -5.58 20.33
N ARG A 6 -9.83 -6.77 19.84
CA ARG A 6 -9.16 -7.38 18.68
C ARG A 6 -9.76 -6.84 17.38
N VAL A 7 -8.94 -6.66 16.38
CA VAL A 7 -9.32 -6.07 15.10
C VAL A 7 -9.07 -7.06 13.97
N VAL A 8 -10.13 -7.40 13.24
CA VAL A 8 -10.09 -8.34 12.13
C VAL A 8 -10.44 -7.67 10.81
N VAL A 9 -10.09 -8.31 9.72
CA VAL A 9 -10.39 -7.86 8.36
C VAL A 9 -11.53 -8.71 7.82
N THR A 10 -12.62 -8.06 7.39
CA THR A 10 -13.83 -8.72 6.91
C THR A 10 -14.17 -8.44 5.45
N GLY A 11 -13.44 -7.55 4.79
CA GLY A 11 -13.58 -7.29 3.37
C GLY A 11 -12.30 -6.75 2.76
N LEU A 12 -12.05 -7.08 1.50
CA LEU A 12 -10.88 -6.69 0.71
C LEU A 12 -11.29 -6.10 -0.63
N GLY A 13 -10.53 -5.12 -1.10
CA GLY A 13 -10.72 -4.58 -2.44
C GLY A 13 -9.43 -4.02 -3.00
N VAL A 14 -9.21 -4.22 -4.30
CA VAL A 14 -7.97 -3.86 -4.98
C VAL A 14 -8.23 -3.29 -6.37
N VAL A 15 -7.45 -2.28 -6.70
CA VAL A 15 -7.26 -1.77 -8.07
C VAL A 15 -5.76 -1.67 -8.27
N SER A 16 -5.21 -2.42 -9.22
CA SER A 16 -3.75 -2.52 -9.37
C SER A 16 -3.33 -2.82 -10.81
N PRO A 17 -2.04 -2.68 -11.14
CA PRO A 17 -1.50 -3.11 -12.44
C PRO A 17 -1.64 -4.60 -12.73
N LEU A 18 -1.89 -5.41 -11.69
CA LEU A 18 -2.05 -6.87 -11.79
C LEU A 18 -3.52 -7.33 -11.82
N GLY A 19 -4.45 -6.40 -11.80
CA GLY A 19 -5.89 -6.66 -11.84
C GLY A 19 -6.66 -5.71 -10.92
N SER A 20 -7.94 -5.51 -11.25
CA SER A 20 -8.86 -4.63 -10.53
C SER A 20 -9.98 -5.42 -9.83
N ASP A 21 -9.75 -6.70 -9.56
CA ASP A 21 -10.53 -7.59 -8.70
C ASP A 21 -9.61 -8.55 -7.95
N MET A 22 -10.09 -9.12 -6.85
CA MET A 22 -9.27 -9.93 -5.94
C MET A 22 -8.76 -11.23 -6.56
N ASP A 23 -9.55 -11.90 -7.40
CA ASP A 23 -9.19 -13.18 -7.98
C ASP A 23 -8.10 -13.01 -9.03
N THR A 24 -8.28 -12.06 -9.95
CA THR A 24 -7.28 -11.70 -10.98
C THR A 24 -6.00 -11.21 -10.34
N PHE A 25 -6.11 -10.30 -9.36
CA PHE A 25 -4.95 -9.77 -8.63
C PHE A 25 -4.15 -10.90 -7.96
N TRP A 26 -4.81 -11.74 -7.15
CA TRP A 26 -4.11 -12.77 -6.39
C TRP A 26 -3.47 -13.82 -7.31
N LYS A 27 -4.19 -14.23 -8.37
CA LYS A 27 -3.64 -15.13 -9.38
C LYS A 27 -2.37 -14.56 -10.00
N ASN A 28 -2.40 -13.32 -10.47
CA ASN A 28 -1.26 -12.68 -11.13
C ASN A 28 -0.08 -12.44 -10.17
N VAL A 29 -0.33 -12.14 -8.90
CA VAL A 29 0.70 -12.05 -7.86
C VAL A 29 1.39 -13.39 -7.63
N THR A 30 0.63 -14.49 -7.54
CA THR A 30 1.20 -15.83 -7.31
C THR A 30 1.86 -16.42 -8.55
N ASP A 31 1.38 -16.07 -9.73
CA ASP A 31 1.99 -16.48 -11.01
C ASP A 31 3.26 -15.66 -11.35
N GLY A 32 3.58 -14.61 -10.58
CA GLY A 32 4.75 -13.77 -10.84
C GLY A 32 4.61 -12.89 -12.08
N VAL A 33 3.40 -12.43 -12.38
CA VAL A 33 3.12 -11.59 -13.55
C VAL A 33 3.73 -10.20 -13.36
N CYS A 34 4.50 -9.72 -14.34
CA CYS A 34 5.02 -8.36 -14.35
C CYS A 34 3.94 -7.36 -14.82
N GLY A 35 3.50 -6.47 -13.93
CA GLY A 35 2.55 -5.40 -14.26
C GLY A 35 3.19 -4.17 -14.90
N ILE A 36 4.54 -4.11 -14.93
CA ILE A 36 5.30 -3.00 -15.49
C ILE A 36 5.26 -3.05 -17.01
N GLY A 37 5.15 -1.90 -17.64
CA GLY A 37 5.18 -1.76 -19.10
C GLY A 37 5.55 -0.34 -19.51
N PRO A 38 5.63 -0.06 -20.82
CA PRO A 38 5.82 1.31 -21.30
C PRO A 38 4.71 2.23 -20.80
N ILE A 39 5.07 3.46 -20.41
CA ILE A 39 4.09 4.49 -20.07
C ILE A 39 3.29 4.84 -21.33
N THR A 40 1.96 4.77 -21.22
CA THR A 40 1.04 5.00 -22.35
C THR A 40 0.27 6.32 -22.27
N ARG A 41 0.23 6.96 -21.10
CA ARG A 41 -0.59 8.14 -20.83
C ARG A 41 -0.07 9.44 -21.41
N PHE A 42 1.23 9.49 -21.70
CA PHE A 42 1.87 10.67 -22.30
C PHE A 42 3.14 10.29 -23.07
N ASP A 43 3.63 11.19 -23.94
CA ASP A 43 4.87 10.99 -24.68
C ASP A 43 6.09 11.02 -23.75
N THR A 44 6.80 9.91 -23.67
CA THR A 44 8.00 9.72 -22.84
C THR A 44 9.32 9.96 -23.60
N SER A 45 9.30 10.43 -24.85
CA SER A 45 10.50 10.60 -25.68
C SER A 45 11.58 11.48 -25.04
N GLN A 46 11.17 12.45 -24.20
CA GLN A 46 12.05 13.36 -23.47
C GLN A 46 12.41 12.84 -22.06
N TYR A 47 11.86 11.71 -21.62
CA TYR A 47 12.03 11.20 -20.26
C TYR A 47 13.09 10.09 -20.21
N LYS A 48 13.87 10.06 -19.13
CA LYS A 48 14.82 8.96 -18.89
C LYS A 48 14.12 7.68 -18.40
N ALA A 49 13.09 7.80 -17.58
CA ALA A 49 12.23 6.68 -17.18
C ALA A 49 11.05 6.60 -18.17
N LYS A 50 10.86 5.44 -18.79
CA LYS A 50 9.87 5.21 -19.83
C LYS A 50 8.88 4.12 -19.51
N VAL A 51 9.09 3.44 -18.37
CA VAL A 51 8.23 2.35 -17.91
C VAL A 51 7.58 2.71 -16.58
N ALA A 52 6.36 2.21 -16.38
CA ALA A 52 5.59 2.30 -15.14
C ALA A 52 4.63 1.11 -15.04
N ALA A 53 4.09 0.87 -13.87
CA ALA A 53 3.03 -0.09 -13.64
C ALA A 53 1.69 0.63 -13.62
N GLU A 54 1.11 0.83 -14.81
CA GLU A 54 -0.20 1.47 -15.01
C GLU A 54 -1.33 0.48 -14.75
N VAL A 55 -2.44 0.96 -14.16
CA VAL A 55 -3.70 0.21 -14.09
C VAL A 55 -4.34 0.17 -15.48
N LYS A 56 -4.68 -1.04 -15.97
CA LYS A 56 -5.14 -1.27 -17.34
C LYS A 56 -6.62 -1.61 -17.43
N ASP A 57 -7.15 -2.36 -16.46
CA ASP A 57 -8.47 -3.01 -16.54
C ASP A 57 -9.50 -2.41 -15.56
N PHE A 58 -9.30 -1.17 -15.14
CA PHE A 58 -10.23 -0.45 -14.29
C PHE A 58 -11.20 0.38 -15.12
N ASP A 59 -12.48 0.02 -15.08
CA ASP A 59 -13.57 0.84 -15.61
C ASP A 59 -14.27 1.59 -14.48
N PRO A 60 -13.98 2.88 -14.28
CA PRO A 60 -14.59 3.64 -13.21
C PRO A 60 -16.11 3.80 -13.33
N ALA A 61 -16.69 3.61 -14.51
CA ALA A 61 -18.14 3.71 -14.71
C ALA A 61 -18.91 2.56 -14.05
N GLN A 62 -18.23 1.47 -13.67
CA GLN A 62 -18.83 0.40 -12.86
C GLN A 62 -19.09 0.83 -11.41
N TYR A 63 -18.38 1.83 -10.92
CA TYR A 63 -18.39 2.26 -9.52
C TYR A 63 -18.92 3.69 -9.32
N LEU A 64 -18.79 4.55 -10.33
CA LEU A 64 -19.12 5.97 -10.25
C LEU A 64 -20.10 6.37 -11.35
N SER A 65 -21.04 7.22 -11.00
CA SER A 65 -21.91 7.90 -11.99
C SER A 65 -21.09 8.88 -12.83
N THR A 66 -21.60 9.24 -14.02
CA THR A 66 -20.97 10.24 -14.89
C THR A 66 -20.68 11.56 -14.17
N ASN A 67 -21.55 11.96 -13.23
CA ASN A 67 -21.39 13.18 -12.46
C ASN A 67 -20.24 13.07 -11.43
N GLU A 68 -20.05 11.91 -10.80
CA GLU A 68 -18.94 11.65 -9.89
C GLU A 68 -17.61 11.58 -10.64
N LEU A 69 -17.59 10.96 -11.82
CA LEU A 69 -16.40 10.90 -12.69
C LEU A 69 -15.85 12.30 -13.03
N LEU A 70 -16.76 13.25 -13.34
CA LEU A 70 -16.38 14.62 -13.68
C LEU A 70 -15.90 15.46 -12.48
N ARG A 71 -16.07 14.96 -11.26
CA ARG A 71 -15.79 15.67 -10.01
C ARG A 71 -14.69 15.02 -9.15
N THR A 72 -14.08 13.96 -9.65
CA THR A 72 -13.04 13.20 -8.94
C THR A 72 -11.79 13.08 -9.79
N ASP A 73 -10.62 13.20 -9.13
CA ASP A 73 -9.35 12.82 -9.74
C ASP A 73 -9.19 11.29 -9.70
N LEU A 74 -8.34 10.76 -10.54
CA LEU A 74 -8.16 9.32 -10.73
C LEU A 74 -7.78 8.57 -9.44
N TYR A 75 -6.95 9.17 -8.57
CA TYR A 75 -6.62 8.55 -7.29
C TYR A 75 -7.86 8.30 -6.41
N ALA A 76 -8.82 9.23 -6.45
CA ALA A 76 -10.09 9.09 -5.71
C ALA A 76 -11.03 8.07 -6.38
N GLN A 77 -10.99 7.96 -7.72
CA GLN A 77 -11.75 6.93 -8.45
C GLN A 77 -11.25 5.54 -8.11
N TYR A 78 -9.91 5.33 -8.07
CA TYR A 78 -9.33 4.06 -7.61
C TYR A 78 -9.72 3.75 -6.16
N ALA A 79 -9.65 4.74 -5.27
CA ALA A 79 -10.07 4.59 -3.87
C ALA A 79 -11.52 4.12 -3.73
N ILE A 80 -12.43 4.75 -4.47
CA ILE A 80 -13.85 4.41 -4.46
C ILE A 80 -14.07 2.99 -5.02
N GLY A 81 -13.40 2.63 -6.12
CA GLY A 81 -13.49 1.30 -6.70
C GLY A 81 -13.02 0.19 -5.75
N ALA A 82 -11.88 0.37 -5.10
CA ALA A 82 -11.38 -0.58 -4.11
C ALA A 82 -12.28 -0.62 -2.86
N ALA A 83 -12.75 0.53 -2.36
CA ALA A 83 -13.65 0.59 -1.21
C ALA A 83 -14.99 -0.11 -1.48
N GLU A 84 -15.57 0.05 -2.69
CA GLU A 84 -16.82 -0.62 -3.09
C GLU A 84 -16.66 -2.14 -3.03
N GLN A 85 -15.56 -2.70 -3.54
CA GLN A 85 -15.28 -4.13 -3.46
C GLN A 85 -15.23 -4.59 -2.00
N ALA A 86 -14.42 -3.93 -1.16
CA ALA A 86 -14.25 -4.30 0.24
C ALA A 86 -15.56 -4.19 1.05
N VAL A 87 -16.32 -3.13 0.84
CA VAL A 87 -17.59 -2.88 1.53
C VAL A 87 -18.66 -3.88 1.09
N SER A 88 -18.78 -4.12 -0.22
CA SER A 88 -19.74 -5.09 -0.78
C SER A 88 -19.45 -6.51 -0.25
N GLU A 89 -18.17 -6.91 -0.24
CA GLU A 89 -17.77 -8.21 0.27
C GLU A 89 -18.02 -8.37 1.76
N SER A 90 -17.67 -7.37 2.55
CA SER A 90 -17.82 -7.41 4.01
C SER A 90 -19.29 -7.38 4.47
N GLY A 91 -20.16 -6.74 3.69
CA GLY A 91 -21.56 -6.48 4.07
C GLY A 91 -21.69 -5.62 5.34
N ILE A 92 -20.71 -4.74 5.64
CA ILE A 92 -20.64 -3.97 6.90
C ILE A 92 -21.72 -2.88 7.00
N VAL A 93 -22.16 -2.30 5.87
CA VAL A 93 -23.11 -1.19 5.86
C VAL A 93 -24.46 -1.62 6.43
N GLY A 94 -24.99 -0.84 7.37
CA GLY A 94 -26.25 -1.12 8.04
C GLY A 94 -26.16 -2.13 9.20
N THR A 95 -24.97 -2.65 9.52
CA THR A 95 -24.77 -3.57 10.66
C THR A 95 -24.44 -2.84 11.97
N LEU A 96 -24.06 -1.58 11.87
CA LEU A 96 -23.78 -0.70 13.01
C LEU A 96 -24.37 0.71 12.78
N PRO A 97 -24.52 1.51 13.88
CA PRO A 97 -24.85 2.93 13.74
C PRO A 97 -23.80 3.67 12.90
N PRO A 98 -24.20 4.63 12.05
CA PRO A 98 -23.29 5.38 11.18
C PRO A 98 -22.13 6.06 11.91
N ASP A 99 -22.32 6.54 13.14
CA ASP A 99 -21.32 7.17 13.98
C ASP A 99 -20.31 6.17 14.60
N ARG A 100 -20.49 4.85 14.34
CA ARG A 100 -19.56 3.79 14.72
C ARG A 100 -18.73 3.25 13.54
N LEU A 101 -19.02 3.68 12.30
CA LEU A 101 -18.27 3.34 11.09
C LEU A 101 -17.43 4.55 10.66
N GLY A 102 -16.11 4.36 10.57
CA GLY A 102 -15.15 5.39 10.15
C GLY A 102 -14.51 5.10 8.78
N VAL A 103 -13.75 6.07 8.29
CA VAL A 103 -12.95 5.94 7.06
C VAL A 103 -11.54 6.49 7.28
N TYR A 104 -10.53 5.65 7.16
CA TYR A 104 -9.11 6.00 7.23
C TYR A 104 -8.45 5.69 5.90
N PHE A 105 -8.44 6.64 4.99
CA PHE A 105 -8.01 6.40 3.61
C PHE A 105 -7.12 7.53 3.10
N GLY A 106 -5.89 7.20 2.72
CA GLY A 106 -4.89 8.18 2.35
C GLY A 106 -4.45 8.13 0.88
N SER A 107 -3.72 9.17 0.48
CA SER A 107 -2.94 9.24 -0.76
C SER A 107 -1.64 9.96 -0.45
N GLY A 108 -0.54 9.52 -1.04
CA GLY A 108 0.76 10.16 -0.82
C GLY A 108 0.84 11.56 -1.44
N ILE A 109 0.20 11.76 -2.58
CA ILE A 109 0.29 13.00 -3.37
C ILE A 109 -1.10 13.63 -3.60
N GLY A 110 -2.15 12.82 -3.74
CA GLY A 110 -3.48 13.29 -4.11
C GLY A 110 -3.65 13.51 -5.62
N GLY A 111 -4.50 14.46 -6.00
CA GLY A 111 -4.90 14.71 -7.39
C GLY A 111 -3.87 15.46 -8.22
N LEU A 112 -2.73 14.85 -8.49
CA LEU A 112 -1.62 15.47 -9.22
C LEU A 112 -2.00 15.78 -10.68
N GLU A 113 -2.79 14.94 -11.35
CA GLU A 113 -3.30 15.21 -12.70
C GLU A 113 -4.19 16.45 -12.73
N THR A 114 -5.05 16.60 -11.73
CA THR A 114 -5.88 17.81 -11.57
C THR A 114 -5.03 19.07 -11.41
N VAL A 115 -3.93 19.00 -10.65
CA VAL A 115 -2.99 20.12 -10.51
C VAL A 115 -2.34 20.45 -11.84
N CYS A 116 -1.81 19.45 -12.55
CA CYS A 116 -1.14 19.63 -13.84
C CYS A 116 -2.07 20.29 -14.88
N SER A 117 -3.27 19.73 -15.04
CA SER A 117 -4.26 20.24 -15.99
C SER A 117 -4.79 21.62 -15.59
N GLY A 118 -4.93 21.89 -14.30
CA GLY A 118 -5.34 23.19 -13.77
C GLY A 118 -4.31 24.28 -14.05
N VAL A 119 -3.02 23.98 -13.84
CA VAL A 119 -1.91 24.92 -14.15
C VAL A 119 -1.82 25.19 -15.64
N ALA A 120 -1.97 24.18 -16.49
CA ALA A 120 -1.99 24.37 -17.95
C ALA A 120 -3.13 25.32 -18.35
N LYS A 121 -4.36 25.10 -17.89
CA LYS A 121 -5.51 25.99 -18.16
C LYS A 121 -5.29 27.42 -17.63
N LEU A 122 -4.70 27.56 -16.46
CA LEU A 122 -4.39 28.89 -15.91
C LEU A 122 -3.44 29.65 -16.82
N ASN A 123 -2.39 29.01 -17.29
CA ASN A 123 -1.36 29.66 -18.13
C ASN A 123 -1.88 29.96 -19.55
N GLU A 124 -2.66 29.06 -20.15
CA GLU A 124 -3.14 29.20 -21.53
C GLU A 124 -4.38 30.10 -21.64
N GLN A 125 -5.31 30.04 -20.65
CA GLN A 125 -6.65 30.60 -20.77
C GLN A 125 -7.02 31.58 -19.66
N GLY A 126 -6.12 31.75 -18.67
CA GLY A 126 -6.32 32.66 -17.54
C GLY A 126 -7.20 32.12 -16.41
N PRO A 127 -7.30 32.88 -15.28
CA PRO A 127 -7.88 32.38 -14.03
C PRO A 127 -9.38 32.03 -14.11
N ARG A 128 -10.12 32.67 -15.04
CA ARG A 128 -11.56 32.42 -15.21
C ARG A 128 -11.87 31.03 -15.78
N ARG A 129 -10.90 30.35 -16.35
CA ARG A 129 -11.05 29.02 -16.98
C ARG A 129 -10.61 27.87 -16.07
N VAL A 130 -10.00 28.17 -14.92
CA VAL A 130 -9.69 27.17 -13.90
C VAL A 130 -10.99 26.61 -13.33
N SER A 131 -11.06 25.28 -13.19
CA SER A 131 -12.25 24.61 -12.65
C SER A 131 -12.56 25.04 -11.23
N SER A 132 -13.82 25.27 -10.91
CA SER A 132 -14.28 25.52 -9.52
C SER A 132 -14.10 24.27 -8.63
N LEU A 133 -13.88 23.10 -9.22
CA LEU A 133 -13.65 21.83 -8.53
C LEU A 133 -12.16 21.49 -8.34
N ILE A 134 -11.23 22.37 -8.79
CA ILE A 134 -9.79 22.08 -8.71
C ILE A 134 -9.36 21.74 -7.28
N ILE A 135 -9.81 22.52 -6.29
CA ILE A 135 -9.42 22.28 -4.89
C ILE A 135 -9.95 20.93 -4.37
N PRO A 136 -11.27 20.63 -4.40
CA PRO A 136 -11.74 19.34 -3.92
C PRO A 136 -11.22 18.14 -4.71
N MET A 137 -10.85 18.30 -5.99
CA MET A 137 -10.28 17.20 -6.77
C MET A 137 -8.79 16.95 -6.45
N MET A 138 -8.02 17.99 -6.08
CA MET A 138 -6.58 17.86 -5.88
C MET A 138 -6.18 17.44 -4.46
N ILE A 139 -6.97 17.79 -3.42
CA ILE A 139 -6.56 17.55 -2.02
C ILE A 139 -6.67 16.09 -1.61
N ALA A 140 -5.65 15.55 -0.94
CA ALA A 140 -5.49 14.13 -0.65
C ALA A 140 -6.55 13.54 0.31
N ASN A 141 -7.27 14.37 1.08
CA ASN A 141 -8.30 13.92 2.01
C ASN A 141 -9.62 13.53 1.33
N MET A 142 -9.80 13.83 0.04
CA MET A 142 -11.09 13.63 -0.61
C MET A 142 -11.40 12.16 -0.87
N ALA A 143 -10.40 11.28 -0.98
CA ALA A 143 -10.66 9.83 -1.02
C ALA A 143 -11.43 9.39 0.23
N ALA A 144 -10.96 9.72 1.44
CA ALA A 144 -11.66 9.41 2.69
C ALA A 144 -13.03 10.07 2.77
N GLY A 145 -13.12 11.37 2.40
CA GLY A 145 -14.38 12.11 2.44
C GLY A 145 -15.45 11.56 1.50
N LEU A 146 -15.08 11.19 0.27
CA LEU A 146 -16.02 10.64 -0.72
C LEU A 146 -16.50 9.23 -0.34
N ILE A 147 -15.62 8.39 0.20
CA ILE A 147 -16.00 7.08 0.75
C ILE A 147 -16.97 7.26 1.92
N ALA A 148 -16.68 8.21 2.84
CA ALA A 148 -17.55 8.48 3.97
C ALA A 148 -18.95 8.96 3.55
N ILE A 149 -19.03 9.86 2.55
CA ILE A 149 -20.30 10.33 1.99
C ILE A 149 -21.09 9.16 1.35
N ARG A 150 -20.41 8.28 0.62
CA ARG A 150 -21.04 7.18 -0.11
C ARG A 150 -21.71 6.17 0.81
N TYR A 151 -21.11 5.87 1.97
CA TYR A 151 -21.56 4.82 2.89
C TYR A 151 -22.15 5.36 4.19
N ASP A 152 -22.40 6.68 4.28
CA ASP A 152 -22.88 7.36 5.50
C ASP A 152 -22.02 7.05 6.74
N CYS A 153 -20.68 7.06 6.55
CA CYS A 153 -19.74 6.86 7.65
C CYS A 153 -19.60 8.17 8.44
N GLN A 154 -20.18 8.23 9.62
CA GLN A 154 -20.23 9.45 10.44
C GLN A 154 -19.21 9.47 11.59
N ASN A 155 -18.39 8.41 11.74
CA ASN A 155 -17.19 8.46 12.58
C ASN A 155 -16.09 9.26 11.88
N GLY A 156 -14.88 9.26 12.41
CA GLY A 156 -13.76 10.00 11.80
C GLY A 156 -13.50 9.63 10.34
N ALA A 157 -13.35 10.64 9.46
CA ALA A 157 -12.84 10.48 8.12
C ALA A 157 -11.41 11.06 8.07
N MET A 158 -10.40 10.21 8.21
CA MET A 158 -9.00 10.59 8.41
C MET A 158 -8.13 10.23 7.19
N PRO A 159 -7.53 11.20 6.52
CA PRO A 159 -6.51 10.93 5.51
C PRO A 159 -5.14 10.76 6.18
N ALA A 160 -4.50 9.62 6.04
CA ALA A 160 -3.06 9.53 6.27
C ALA A 160 -2.34 10.13 5.05
N VAL A 161 -1.27 10.90 5.30
CA VAL A 161 -0.37 11.41 4.25
C VAL A 161 1.05 11.26 4.78
N THR A 162 1.64 10.09 4.54
CA THR A 162 2.98 9.70 4.99
C THR A 162 3.80 9.10 3.85
N ALA A 163 3.69 9.71 2.67
CA ALA A 163 4.33 9.27 1.44
C ALA A 163 4.09 7.76 1.18
N CYS A 164 5.16 6.96 1.02
CA CYS A 164 5.03 5.53 0.72
C CYS A 164 4.45 4.68 1.88
N ALA A 165 4.41 5.21 3.10
CA ALA A 165 3.83 4.53 4.27
C ALA A 165 2.33 4.85 4.49
N THR A 166 1.73 5.66 3.62
CA THR A 166 0.35 6.18 3.77
C THR A 166 -0.67 5.08 4.02
N GLY A 167 -0.72 4.05 3.17
CA GLY A 167 -1.70 2.94 3.31
C GLY A 167 -1.52 2.17 4.60
N SER A 168 -0.27 1.85 4.99
CA SER A 168 0.03 1.16 6.24
C SER A 168 -0.31 2.00 7.47
N ASN A 169 -0.02 3.31 7.46
CA ASN A 169 -0.39 4.20 8.55
C ASN A 169 -1.92 4.38 8.65
N ALA A 170 -2.63 4.50 7.52
CA ALA A 170 -4.09 4.57 7.52
C ALA A 170 -4.71 3.33 8.19
N ILE A 171 -4.25 2.14 7.82
CA ILE A 171 -4.69 0.87 8.41
C ILE A 171 -4.32 0.81 9.91
N GLY A 172 -3.08 1.13 10.27
CA GLY A 172 -2.60 1.08 11.65
C GLY A 172 -3.34 2.03 12.59
N GLU A 173 -3.62 3.27 12.16
CA GLU A 173 -4.39 4.23 12.95
C GLU A 173 -5.88 3.83 13.05
N ALA A 174 -6.43 3.18 12.01
CA ALA A 174 -7.76 2.58 12.07
C ALA A 174 -7.82 1.45 13.12
N VAL A 175 -6.79 0.59 13.17
CA VAL A 175 -6.65 -0.45 14.21
C VAL A 175 -6.65 0.18 15.60
N ARG A 176 -5.84 1.22 15.85
CA ARG A 176 -5.81 1.94 17.13
C ARG A 176 -7.18 2.50 17.49
N THR A 177 -7.88 3.08 16.52
CA THR A 177 -9.22 3.67 16.71
C THR A 177 -10.23 2.61 17.17
N ILE A 178 -10.23 1.41 16.57
CA ILE A 178 -11.11 0.32 16.96
C ILE A 178 -10.70 -0.27 18.31
N ARG A 179 -9.40 -0.52 18.52
CA ARG A 179 -8.86 -1.07 19.79
C ARG A 179 -9.23 -0.22 21.00
N HIS A 180 -9.23 1.10 20.86
CA HIS A 180 -9.60 2.02 21.92
C HIS A 180 -11.11 2.29 22.02
N GLY A 181 -11.93 1.70 21.15
CA GLY A 181 -13.39 1.77 21.20
C GLY A 181 -14.00 3.06 20.64
N TYR A 182 -13.23 3.86 19.90
CA TYR A 182 -13.75 5.07 19.23
C TYR A 182 -14.60 4.73 18.00
N ALA A 183 -14.35 3.60 17.34
CA ALA A 183 -15.16 3.04 16.27
C ALA A 183 -15.36 1.53 16.50
N ASP A 184 -16.32 0.92 15.81
CA ASP A 184 -16.52 -0.53 15.80
C ASP A 184 -16.06 -1.13 14.47
N ALA A 185 -16.09 -0.34 13.39
CA ALA A 185 -15.49 -0.69 12.13
C ALA A 185 -14.92 0.56 11.42
N VAL A 186 -13.96 0.32 10.52
CA VAL A 186 -13.32 1.36 9.71
C VAL A 186 -13.03 0.81 8.31
N ILE A 187 -13.40 1.57 7.27
CA ILE A 187 -12.93 1.34 5.91
C ILE A 187 -11.55 2.00 5.81
N ALA A 188 -10.49 1.20 5.65
CA ALA A 188 -9.12 1.68 5.70
C ALA A 188 -8.35 1.33 4.42
N GLY A 189 -7.41 2.19 4.01
CA GLY A 189 -6.61 1.90 2.84
C GLY A 189 -5.81 3.08 2.32
N GLY A 190 -5.39 2.95 1.06
CA GLY A 190 -4.65 4.00 0.36
C GLY A 190 -4.78 3.89 -1.15
N SER A 191 -4.62 5.02 -1.83
CA SER A 191 -4.66 5.12 -3.29
C SER A 191 -3.60 6.07 -3.82
N GLU A 192 -3.22 5.88 -5.08
CA GLU A 192 -2.30 6.77 -5.79
C GLU A 192 -2.55 6.74 -7.30
N ALA A 193 -2.42 7.89 -7.97
CA ALA A 193 -2.50 8.02 -9.42
C ALA A 193 -1.51 9.09 -9.93
N SER A 194 -0.23 8.89 -9.63
CA SER A 194 0.82 9.90 -9.85
C SER A 194 1.67 9.66 -11.09
N ILE A 195 1.28 8.71 -11.99
CA ILE A 195 1.95 8.47 -13.28
C ILE A 195 1.50 9.55 -14.28
N VAL A 196 2.00 10.75 -14.05
CA VAL A 196 1.77 11.95 -14.88
C VAL A 196 3.11 12.61 -15.22
N PRO A 197 3.18 13.47 -16.26
CA PRO A 197 4.43 14.09 -16.67
C PRO A 197 5.25 14.72 -15.55
N LEU A 198 4.62 15.49 -14.69
CA LEU A 198 5.27 16.17 -13.56
C LEU A 198 5.75 15.16 -12.49
N GLY A 199 4.97 14.13 -12.18
CA GLY A 199 5.32 13.10 -11.22
C GLY A 199 6.55 12.32 -11.65
N VAL A 200 6.55 11.82 -12.89
CA VAL A 200 7.69 11.09 -13.46
C VAL A 200 8.94 11.97 -13.54
N ALA A 201 8.81 13.22 -14.02
CA ALA A 201 9.94 14.15 -14.08
C ALA A 201 10.53 14.44 -12.69
N GLY A 202 9.68 14.64 -11.67
CA GLY A 202 10.10 14.89 -10.30
C GLY A 202 10.93 13.75 -9.73
N PHE A 203 10.43 12.52 -9.81
CA PHE A 203 11.15 11.35 -9.30
C PHE A 203 12.41 10.99 -10.11
N VAL A 204 12.40 11.20 -11.44
CA VAL A 204 13.60 11.05 -12.29
C VAL A 204 14.70 12.03 -11.85
N ASN A 205 14.35 13.31 -11.67
CA ASN A 205 15.33 14.33 -11.28
C ASN A 205 15.90 14.09 -9.87
N MET A 206 15.14 13.44 -8.99
CA MET A 206 15.62 12.95 -7.69
C MET A 206 16.52 11.72 -7.80
N ARG A 207 16.70 11.16 -8.99
CA ARG A 207 17.42 9.88 -9.24
C ARG A 207 16.82 8.71 -8.45
N ALA A 208 15.52 8.74 -8.22
CA ALA A 208 14.82 7.71 -7.47
C ALA A 208 14.26 6.61 -8.38
N LEU A 209 14.00 6.92 -9.67
CA LEU A 209 13.46 5.95 -10.63
C LEU A 209 14.55 5.18 -11.34
N SER A 210 14.25 3.91 -11.62
CA SER A 210 14.96 3.12 -12.62
C SER A 210 14.81 3.77 -14.01
N THR A 211 15.88 3.74 -14.78
CA THR A 211 15.90 4.21 -16.17
C THR A 211 16.05 3.07 -17.18
N ALA A 212 15.85 1.82 -16.74
CA ALA A 212 15.83 0.68 -17.64
C ALA A 212 14.60 0.74 -18.54
N ASP A 213 14.81 0.50 -19.84
CA ASP A 213 13.71 0.47 -20.83
C ASP A 213 13.00 -0.89 -20.85
N ASP A 214 13.68 -1.96 -20.42
CA ASP A 214 13.10 -3.29 -20.30
C ASP A 214 12.29 -3.42 -18.99
N PRO A 215 10.96 -3.66 -19.05
CA PRO A 215 10.13 -3.85 -17.87
C PRO A 215 10.63 -4.92 -16.90
N MET A 216 11.23 -6.00 -17.45
CA MET A 216 11.76 -7.11 -16.64
C MET A 216 13.09 -6.79 -15.95
N ALA A 217 13.76 -5.71 -16.36
CA ALA A 217 15.00 -5.23 -15.75
C ALA A 217 14.83 -3.90 -14.97
N ALA A 218 13.60 -3.41 -14.83
CA ALA A 218 13.34 -2.08 -14.28
C ALA A 218 13.13 -2.07 -12.76
N SER A 219 12.38 -3.04 -12.21
CA SER A 219 12.14 -3.17 -10.78
C SER A 219 12.84 -4.41 -10.24
N LEU A 220 13.93 -4.21 -9.50
CA LEU A 220 14.86 -5.26 -9.07
C LEU A 220 15.10 -5.24 -7.55
N PRO A 221 14.07 -5.45 -6.70
CA PRO A 221 14.26 -5.47 -5.26
C PRO A 221 15.30 -6.51 -4.82
N PHE A 222 16.26 -6.10 -3.98
CA PHE A 222 17.33 -6.91 -3.38
C PHE A 222 18.39 -7.47 -4.37
N ASP A 223 18.26 -7.15 -5.66
CA ASP A 223 19.22 -7.56 -6.68
C ASP A 223 20.41 -6.59 -6.72
N ALA A 224 21.61 -7.10 -6.98
CA ALA A 224 22.84 -6.29 -7.06
C ALA A 224 22.80 -5.24 -8.20
N ARG A 225 21.97 -5.47 -9.22
CA ARG A 225 21.78 -4.58 -10.37
C ARG A 225 20.73 -3.48 -10.14
N ARG A 226 20.07 -3.46 -8.95
CA ARG A 226 19.01 -2.47 -8.66
C ARG A 226 19.51 -1.04 -8.83
N ALA A 227 18.69 -0.18 -9.42
CA ALA A 227 19.10 1.19 -9.77
C ALA A 227 18.02 2.26 -9.50
N GLY A 228 16.92 1.89 -8.87
CA GLY A 228 15.79 2.76 -8.59
C GLY A 228 14.46 1.99 -8.62
N PHE A 229 13.38 2.62 -8.17
CA PHE A 229 12.06 2.01 -8.23
C PHE A 229 11.35 2.31 -9.56
N VAL A 230 10.30 1.56 -9.86
CA VAL A 230 9.34 1.85 -10.94
C VAL A 230 8.06 2.37 -10.32
N MET A 231 7.51 3.48 -10.81
CA MET A 231 6.23 4.00 -10.34
C MET A 231 5.09 3.03 -10.67
N GLY A 232 4.22 2.80 -9.69
CA GLY A 232 2.95 2.12 -9.85
C GLY A 232 1.79 3.00 -9.39
N GLU A 233 0.57 2.58 -9.65
CA GLU A 233 -0.66 3.26 -9.26
C GLU A 233 -1.77 2.28 -8.87
N GLY A 234 -2.83 2.78 -8.25
CA GLY A 234 -4.00 2.00 -7.89
C GLY A 234 -4.50 2.28 -6.47
N ALA A 235 -5.17 1.31 -5.87
CA ALA A 235 -5.71 1.39 -4.51
C ALA A 235 -5.81 0.01 -3.86
N GLY A 236 -5.67 -0.02 -2.53
CA GLY A 236 -6.07 -1.13 -1.68
C GLY A 236 -7.04 -0.64 -0.61
N ALA A 237 -8.09 -1.40 -0.34
CA ALA A 237 -9.07 -1.13 0.69
C ALA A 237 -9.34 -2.36 1.54
N LEU A 238 -9.46 -2.16 2.85
CA LEU A 238 -9.80 -3.19 3.82
C LEU A 238 -10.97 -2.68 4.67
N VAL A 239 -11.91 -3.57 5.00
CA VAL A 239 -12.87 -3.32 6.07
C VAL A 239 -12.32 -3.93 7.35
N LEU A 240 -11.96 -3.07 8.30
CA LEU A 240 -11.50 -3.45 9.63
C LEU A 240 -12.69 -3.44 10.59
N GLU A 241 -12.79 -4.46 11.43
CA GLU A 241 -13.95 -4.64 12.31
C GLU A 241 -13.51 -5.20 13.66
N GLU A 242 -14.21 -4.82 14.71
CA GLU A 242 -14.06 -5.41 16.03
C GLU A 242 -14.46 -6.89 15.98
N LEU A 243 -13.63 -7.76 16.56
CA LEU A 243 -13.77 -9.22 16.42
C LEU A 243 -15.13 -9.76 16.86
N GLU A 244 -15.64 -9.34 18.02
CA GLU A 244 -16.90 -9.88 18.55
C GLU A 244 -18.10 -9.37 17.75
N HIS A 245 -18.02 -8.15 17.19
CA HIS A 245 -19.02 -7.64 16.24
C HIS A 245 -19.01 -8.48 14.95
N ALA A 246 -17.83 -8.75 14.38
CA ALA A 246 -17.68 -9.58 13.17
C ALA A 246 -18.24 -10.99 13.39
N ARG A 247 -17.91 -11.62 14.53
CA ARG A 247 -18.43 -12.95 14.91
C ARG A 247 -19.94 -12.95 15.08
N ALA A 248 -20.49 -11.96 15.78
CA ALA A 248 -21.92 -11.87 16.07
C ALA A 248 -22.79 -11.79 14.81
N ARG A 249 -22.28 -11.16 13.75
CA ARG A 249 -22.97 -11.06 12.45
C ARG A 249 -22.59 -12.17 11.46
N GLY A 250 -21.69 -13.09 11.84
CA GLY A 250 -21.25 -14.17 10.96
C GLY A 250 -20.41 -13.74 9.78
N ALA A 251 -19.63 -12.64 9.91
CA ALA A 251 -18.78 -12.15 8.86
C ALA A 251 -17.68 -13.15 8.49
N HIS A 252 -17.30 -13.18 7.21
CA HIS A 252 -16.04 -13.82 6.81
C HIS A 252 -14.86 -13.04 7.41
N ILE A 253 -13.90 -13.73 8.00
CA ILE A 253 -12.71 -13.13 8.60
C ILE A 253 -11.48 -13.59 7.83
N TYR A 254 -10.77 -12.65 7.22
CA TYR A 254 -9.51 -12.90 6.48
C TYR A 254 -8.33 -13.15 7.40
N GLY A 255 -8.28 -12.46 8.52
CA GLY A 255 -7.23 -12.52 9.52
C GLY A 255 -7.37 -11.38 10.52
N GLU A 256 -6.50 -11.37 11.52
CA GLU A 256 -6.39 -10.32 12.54
C GLU A 256 -5.20 -9.42 12.24
N ILE A 257 -5.35 -8.11 12.40
CA ILE A 257 -4.22 -7.19 12.49
C ILE A 257 -3.79 -7.15 13.95
N SER A 258 -2.79 -7.96 14.26
CA SER A 258 -2.36 -8.22 15.63
C SER A 258 -1.36 -7.19 16.15
N GLY A 259 -0.64 -6.47 15.27
CA GLY A 259 0.34 -5.46 15.67
C GLY A 259 0.50 -4.34 14.66
N TYR A 260 0.88 -3.17 15.14
CA TYR A 260 1.21 -2.00 14.35
C TYR A 260 2.34 -1.20 14.97
N GLY A 261 3.45 -1.07 14.24
CA GLY A 261 4.56 -0.19 14.59
C GLY A 261 4.61 1.04 13.70
N SER A 262 4.83 2.20 14.29
CA SER A 262 4.97 3.48 13.56
C SER A 262 6.07 4.32 14.18
N THR A 263 7.07 4.68 13.38
CA THR A 263 8.25 5.44 13.81
C THR A 263 8.66 6.45 12.78
N CYS A 264 9.60 7.33 13.16
CA CYS A 264 10.24 8.26 12.24
C CYS A 264 11.77 8.13 12.37
N ASP A 265 12.47 8.16 11.23
CA ASP A 265 13.93 8.19 11.16
C ASP A 265 14.51 9.49 11.72
N ALA A 266 13.80 10.61 11.51
CA ALA A 266 14.26 11.96 11.86
C ALA A 266 15.69 12.25 11.36
N TYR A 267 16.02 11.77 10.14
CA TYR A 267 17.36 11.78 9.58
C TYR A 267 17.47 12.65 8.31
N HIS A 268 16.71 12.31 7.27
CA HIS A 268 16.77 12.99 5.97
C HIS A 268 15.39 12.97 5.29
N MET A 269 15.10 13.94 4.41
CA MET A 269 13.77 14.04 3.79
C MET A 269 13.47 12.93 2.77
N THR A 270 14.46 12.28 2.16
CA THR A 270 14.25 11.26 1.13
C THR A 270 15.08 9.98 1.30
N ALA A 271 16.10 9.98 2.16
CA ALA A 271 16.93 8.82 2.42
C ALA A 271 16.58 8.17 3.77
N SER A 272 16.56 6.84 3.80
CA SER A 272 16.45 6.07 5.03
C SER A 272 17.68 6.25 5.91
N HIS A 273 17.52 6.06 7.23
CA HIS A 273 18.65 6.04 8.16
C HIS A 273 19.61 4.90 7.78
N PRO A 274 20.93 5.15 7.65
CA PRO A 274 21.88 4.15 7.14
C PRO A 274 21.91 2.82 7.91
N GLU A 275 21.64 2.85 9.21
CA GLU A 275 21.58 1.67 10.07
C GLU A 275 20.18 1.02 10.10
N GLY A 276 19.19 1.55 9.37
CA GLY A 276 17.82 1.06 9.36
C GLY A 276 17.07 1.17 10.70
N ASP A 277 17.52 2.06 11.62
CA ASP A 277 17.02 2.09 13.01
C ASP A 277 15.50 2.39 13.09
N GLY A 278 14.99 3.33 12.31
CA GLY A 278 13.55 3.63 12.30
C GLY A 278 12.73 2.43 11.89
N GLY A 279 13.10 1.77 10.79
CA GLY A 279 12.44 0.53 10.34
C GLY A 279 12.54 -0.58 11.38
N ARG A 280 13.73 -0.78 11.97
CA ARG A 280 13.93 -1.74 13.07
C ARG A 280 12.99 -1.51 14.23
N ARG A 281 12.83 -0.26 14.68
CA ARG A 281 11.91 0.10 15.76
C ARG A 281 10.44 -0.13 15.39
N ALA A 282 10.04 0.17 14.14
CA ALA A 282 8.68 -0.08 13.68
C ALA A 282 8.38 -1.59 13.65
N ILE A 283 9.28 -2.41 13.13
CA ILE A 283 9.17 -3.87 13.13
C ILE A 283 9.08 -4.39 14.58
N ALA A 284 9.96 -3.95 15.47
CA ALA A 284 9.97 -4.37 16.86
C ALA A 284 8.65 -4.04 17.59
N GLN A 285 8.08 -2.84 17.38
CA GLN A 285 6.78 -2.46 17.94
C GLN A 285 5.65 -3.37 17.42
N ALA A 286 5.61 -3.65 16.11
CA ALA A 286 4.58 -4.52 15.54
C ALA A 286 4.69 -5.96 16.05
N LEU A 287 5.90 -6.48 16.23
CA LEU A 287 6.17 -7.80 16.82
C LEU A 287 5.73 -7.86 18.28
N GLU A 288 6.08 -6.85 19.09
CA GLU A 288 5.68 -6.75 20.49
C GLU A 288 4.14 -6.73 20.64
N GLU A 289 3.46 -5.84 19.89
CA GLU A 289 1.99 -5.77 19.90
C GLU A 289 1.34 -7.07 19.42
N SER A 290 1.95 -7.79 18.48
CA SER A 290 1.43 -9.05 17.97
C SER A 290 1.60 -10.21 18.96
N GLY A 291 2.39 -10.03 20.03
CA GLY A 291 2.75 -11.08 20.95
C GLY A 291 3.67 -12.14 20.34
N TYR A 292 4.55 -11.73 19.39
CA TYR A 292 5.55 -12.61 18.78
C TYR A 292 6.47 -13.23 19.82
N THR A 293 6.62 -14.56 19.79
CA THR A 293 7.41 -15.33 20.77
C THR A 293 8.79 -15.77 20.25
N GLY A 294 8.98 -15.71 18.94
CA GLY A 294 10.18 -16.17 18.26
C GLY A 294 10.06 -17.59 17.68
N ASP A 295 8.95 -18.28 17.89
CA ASP A 295 8.71 -19.62 17.36
C ASP A 295 7.86 -19.64 16.08
N GLU A 296 7.24 -18.52 15.75
CA GLU A 296 6.38 -18.38 14.59
C GLU A 296 7.15 -18.37 13.28
N ARG A 297 6.60 -19.04 12.27
CA ARG A 297 7.08 -18.99 10.88
C ARG A 297 6.62 -17.70 10.24
N LEU A 298 7.59 -16.88 9.87
CA LEU A 298 7.37 -15.52 9.39
C LEU A 298 7.40 -15.42 7.86
N TYR A 299 6.47 -14.64 7.34
CA TYR A 299 6.60 -14.02 6.03
C TYR A 299 6.66 -12.50 6.18
N ILE A 300 7.56 -11.85 5.45
CA ILE A 300 7.71 -10.40 5.40
C ILE A 300 7.49 -9.94 3.96
N ASN A 301 6.40 -9.21 3.74
CA ASN A 301 6.24 -8.39 2.55
C ASN A 301 7.05 -7.12 2.78
N ALA A 302 8.21 -7.08 2.18
CA ALA A 302 9.18 -6.01 2.38
C ALA A 302 8.78 -4.73 1.65
N HIS A 303 9.24 -3.60 2.16
CA HIS A 303 9.17 -2.36 1.39
C HIS A 303 9.91 -2.50 0.07
N GLY A 304 11.13 -3.04 0.07
CA GLY A 304 11.85 -3.57 -1.08
C GLY A 304 11.60 -2.83 -2.39
N THR A 305 12.09 -1.59 -2.52
CA THR A 305 11.79 -0.72 -3.66
C THR A 305 12.68 -0.96 -4.88
N GLY A 306 13.77 -1.71 -4.72
CA GLY A 306 14.80 -1.83 -5.75
C GLY A 306 15.72 -0.60 -5.81
N THR A 307 15.78 0.20 -4.74
CA THR A 307 16.76 1.29 -4.63
C THR A 307 17.99 0.82 -3.83
N PRO A 308 19.21 1.26 -4.20
CA PRO A 308 20.42 0.77 -3.56
C PRO A 308 20.43 0.94 -2.04
N ILE A 309 19.98 2.10 -1.54
CA ILE A 309 20.03 2.42 -0.11
C ILE A 309 18.90 1.73 0.67
N ASN A 310 17.67 1.79 0.18
CA ASN A 310 16.51 1.28 0.91
C ASN A 310 16.65 -0.22 1.22
N ASP A 311 16.96 -1.03 0.23
CA ASP A 311 16.93 -2.49 0.35
C ASP A 311 18.00 -3.00 1.32
N ALA A 312 19.18 -2.37 1.32
CA ALA A 312 20.23 -2.64 2.30
C ALA A 312 19.82 -2.21 3.73
N CYS A 313 19.26 -0.99 3.89
CA CYS A 313 18.77 -0.50 5.19
C CYS A 313 17.64 -1.35 5.75
N GLU A 314 16.70 -1.78 4.91
CA GLU A 314 15.59 -2.66 5.33
C GLU A 314 16.11 -4.03 5.77
N THR A 315 17.10 -4.59 5.06
CA THR A 315 17.76 -5.84 5.46
C THR A 315 18.38 -5.72 6.87
N LEU A 316 19.05 -4.60 7.16
CA LEU A 316 19.57 -4.33 8.50
C LEU A 316 18.44 -4.18 9.54
N ALA A 317 17.36 -3.49 9.18
CA ALA A 317 16.19 -3.29 10.05
C ALA A 317 15.52 -4.62 10.44
N ILE A 318 15.29 -5.50 9.47
CA ILE A 318 14.71 -6.84 9.69
C ILE A 318 15.61 -7.67 10.62
N LYS A 319 16.90 -7.78 10.30
CA LYS A 319 17.86 -8.54 11.14
C LYS A 319 18.05 -7.92 12.51
N GLY A 320 17.97 -6.59 12.62
CA GLY A 320 18.07 -5.88 13.89
C GLY A 320 16.86 -6.06 14.80
N ALA A 321 15.67 -6.23 14.23
CA ALA A 321 14.43 -6.46 15.00
C ALA A 321 14.25 -7.92 15.42
N LEU A 322 14.53 -8.86 14.53
CA LEU A 322 14.32 -10.30 14.74
C LEU A 322 15.55 -11.02 15.33
N GLY A 323 16.74 -10.40 15.25
CA GLY A 323 17.99 -11.09 15.43
C GLY A 323 18.51 -11.72 14.13
N GLN A 324 19.83 -11.95 14.06
CA GLN A 324 20.50 -12.37 12.82
C GLN A 324 19.99 -13.71 12.27
N GLU A 325 19.73 -14.68 13.12
CA GLU A 325 19.25 -16.02 12.72
C GLU A 325 17.80 -15.96 12.25
N LYS A 326 16.90 -15.46 13.10
CA LYS A 326 15.46 -15.37 12.76
C LYS A 326 15.19 -14.46 11.56
N GLY A 327 15.94 -13.38 11.40
CA GLY A 327 15.85 -12.51 10.24
C GLY A 327 16.21 -13.23 8.92
N ARG A 328 17.14 -14.20 8.96
CA ARG A 328 17.50 -15.05 7.81
C ARG A 328 16.60 -16.27 7.63
N GLU A 329 15.85 -16.68 8.63
CA GLU A 329 14.86 -17.76 8.52
C GLU A 329 13.54 -17.28 7.91
N ALA A 330 13.14 -16.04 8.18
CA ALA A 330 11.90 -15.45 7.68
C ALA A 330 11.88 -15.42 6.14
N LEU A 331 10.78 -15.88 5.53
CA LEU A 331 10.57 -15.73 4.09
C LEU A 331 10.32 -14.26 3.77
N VAL A 332 11.04 -13.72 2.80
CA VAL A 332 10.96 -12.31 2.42
C VAL A 332 10.68 -12.20 0.92
N SER A 333 9.72 -11.36 0.55
CA SER A 333 9.58 -10.94 -0.84
C SER A 333 9.12 -9.50 -0.97
N SER A 334 9.38 -8.89 -2.13
CA SER A 334 8.81 -7.60 -2.52
C SER A 334 7.94 -7.75 -3.74
N THR A 335 6.64 -7.54 -3.56
CA THR A 335 5.67 -7.53 -4.66
C THR A 335 5.84 -6.32 -5.59
N LYS A 336 6.64 -5.33 -5.20
CA LYS A 336 7.00 -4.18 -6.07
C LYS A 336 7.79 -4.57 -7.31
N SER A 337 8.40 -5.76 -7.32
CA SER A 337 8.96 -6.34 -8.56
C SER A 337 7.91 -6.56 -9.66
N MET A 338 6.63 -6.71 -9.27
CA MET A 338 5.48 -6.96 -10.12
C MET A 338 4.57 -5.73 -10.27
N THR A 339 4.18 -5.11 -9.15
CA THR A 339 3.23 -3.99 -9.10
C THR A 339 3.88 -2.63 -9.37
N GLY A 340 5.23 -2.55 -9.44
CA GLY A 340 5.91 -1.28 -9.22
C GLY A 340 5.65 -0.74 -7.82
N HIS A 341 6.16 0.43 -7.52
CA HIS A 341 5.91 1.12 -6.27
C HIS A 341 4.67 1.99 -6.36
N MET A 342 3.56 1.53 -5.78
CA MET A 342 2.26 2.21 -5.82
C MET A 342 2.14 3.36 -4.81
N LEU A 343 3.26 3.88 -4.29
CA LEU A 343 3.36 5.01 -3.36
C LEU A 343 2.36 4.90 -2.19
N GLY A 344 1.39 5.84 -2.10
CA GLY A 344 0.41 5.85 -1.02
C GLY A 344 -0.54 4.63 -0.99
N ALA A 345 -0.70 3.95 -2.11
CA ALA A 345 -1.51 2.72 -2.19
C ALA A 345 -0.73 1.46 -1.74
N ALA A 346 0.61 1.49 -1.80
CA ALA A 346 1.46 0.31 -1.67
C ALA A 346 1.17 -0.51 -0.41
N GLY A 347 1.20 0.13 0.76
CA GLY A 347 1.02 -0.57 2.04
C GLY A 347 -0.36 -1.21 2.21
N ALA A 348 -1.41 -0.66 1.58
CA ALA A 348 -2.74 -1.26 1.62
C ALA A 348 -2.83 -2.50 0.72
N VAL A 349 -2.24 -2.46 -0.47
CA VAL A 349 -2.18 -3.61 -1.38
C VAL A 349 -1.30 -4.72 -0.80
N GLU A 350 -0.19 -4.36 -0.15
CA GLU A 350 0.73 -5.30 0.53
C GLU A 350 0.09 -5.93 1.77
N ALA A 351 -0.76 -5.21 2.50
CA ALA A 351 -1.59 -5.77 3.58
C ALA A 351 -2.55 -6.85 3.06
N ILE A 352 -3.17 -6.61 1.89
CA ILE A 352 -4.00 -7.62 1.21
C ILE A 352 -3.19 -8.86 0.87
N VAL A 353 -1.97 -8.69 0.34
CA VAL A 353 -1.06 -9.82 0.05
C VAL A 353 -0.77 -10.63 1.32
N CYS A 354 -0.44 -9.99 2.44
CA CYS A 354 -0.19 -10.68 3.72
C CYS A 354 -1.40 -11.50 4.18
N LEU A 355 -2.61 -10.96 4.09
CA LEU A 355 -3.84 -11.69 4.43
C LEU A 355 -4.08 -12.89 3.51
N LYS A 356 -3.84 -12.73 2.21
CA LYS A 356 -3.95 -13.84 1.25
C LYS A 356 -2.90 -14.93 1.49
N VAL A 357 -1.67 -14.57 1.87
CA VAL A 357 -0.62 -15.53 2.28
C VAL A 357 -1.08 -16.34 3.49
N LEU A 358 -1.64 -15.71 4.51
CA LEU A 358 -2.16 -16.42 5.70
C LEU A 358 -3.27 -17.41 5.35
N GLN A 359 -4.14 -17.05 4.40
CA GLN A 359 -5.25 -17.90 3.97
C GLN A 359 -4.80 -19.09 3.14
N THR A 360 -3.88 -18.85 2.18
CA THR A 360 -3.56 -19.83 1.13
C THR A 360 -2.27 -20.59 1.42
N GLY A 361 -1.37 -20.04 2.23
CA GLY A 361 -0.01 -20.55 2.40
C GLY A 361 0.89 -20.32 1.19
N ILE A 362 0.45 -19.60 0.15
CA ILE A 362 1.25 -19.29 -1.02
C ILE A 362 1.98 -17.97 -0.77
N VAL A 363 3.30 -17.99 -0.70
CA VAL A 363 4.16 -16.82 -0.55
C VAL A 363 4.59 -16.34 -1.92
N PRO A 364 4.24 -15.10 -2.32
CA PRO A 364 4.54 -14.58 -3.65
C PRO A 364 6.03 -14.29 -3.83
N PRO A 365 6.52 -14.30 -5.10
CA PRO A 365 7.92 -14.08 -5.37
C PRO A 365 8.32 -12.60 -5.42
N THR A 366 9.63 -12.36 -5.26
CA THR A 366 10.33 -11.24 -5.88
C THR A 366 10.77 -11.69 -7.26
N ILE A 367 10.05 -11.30 -8.31
CA ILE A 367 10.47 -11.61 -9.68
C ILE A 367 11.72 -10.80 -10.05
N ASN A 368 12.49 -11.28 -11.03
CA ASN A 368 13.72 -10.64 -11.54
C ASN A 368 14.90 -10.56 -10.54
N LEU A 369 14.81 -11.16 -9.36
CA LEU A 369 15.92 -11.32 -8.43
C LEU A 369 16.83 -12.46 -8.94
N LEU A 370 17.80 -12.12 -9.79
CA LEU A 370 18.72 -13.05 -10.45
C LEU A 370 20.11 -13.05 -9.83
N GLU A 371 20.55 -11.88 -9.35
CA GLU A 371 21.86 -11.64 -8.74
C GLU A 371 21.66 -11.05 -7.34
N PRO A 372 21.36 -11.89 -6.31
CA PRO A 372 21.14 -11.40 -4.96
C PRO A 372 22.34 -10.58 -4.47
N ASP A 373 22.05 -9.37 -3.93
CA ASP A 373 23.08 -8.52 -3.35
C ASP A 373 23.58 -9.13 -2.02
N PRO A 374 24.90 -9.33 -1.84
CA PRO A 374 25.43 -9.82 -0.57
C PRO A 374 25.09 -8.97 0.66
N GLU A 375 24.78 -7.67 0.49
CA GLU A 375 24.32 -6.81 1.58
C GLU A 375 22.84 -7.07 1.94
N CYS A 376 22.09 -7.74 1.07
CA CYS A 376 20.68 -8.08 1.23
C CYS A 376 20.51 -9.58 1.53
N ASP A 377 21.25 -10.14 2.48
CA ASP A 377 21.38 -11.56 2.80
C ASP A 377 20.21 -12.14 3.63
N LEU A 378 18.97 -11.95 3.14
CA LEU A 378 17.75 -12.52 3.69
C LEU A 378 17.30 -13.77 2.90
N ASN A 379 16.31 -14.48 3.43
CA ASN A 379 15.72 -15.65 2.76
C ASN A 379 14.66 -15.20 1.74
N HIS A 380 15.12 -14.74 0.59
CA HIS A 380 14.25 -14.23 -0.46
C HIS A 380 13.50 -15.33 -1.19
N VAL A 381 12.19 -15.17 -1.32
CA VAL A 381 11.38 -15.96 -2.25
C VAL A 381 11.60 -15.40 -3.66
N ALA A 382 12.56 -15.98 -4.38
CA ALA A 382 13.00 -15.49 -5.69
C ALA A 382 12.27 -16.19 -6.84
N GLN A 383 11.93 -15.44 -7.89
CA GLN A 383 11.40 -15.88 -9.19
C GLN A 383 10.01 -16.54 -9.16
N THR A 384 9.76 -17.48 -8.29
CA THR A 384 8.51 -18.26 -8.25
C THR A 384 7.95 -18.30 -6.83
N ALA A 385 6.61 -18.30 -6.73
CA ALA A 385 5.92 -18.46 -5.46
C ALA A 385 6.24 -19.81 -4.80
N VAL A 386 6.22 -19.84 -3.47
CA VAL A 386 6.44 -21.07 -2.70
C VAL A 386 5.25 -21.34 -1.79
N GLN A 387 4.95 -22.64 -1.57
CA GLN A 387 3.98 -23.07 -0.59
C GLN A 387 4.67 -23.19 0.77
N ALA A 388 4.16 -22.49 1.78
CA ALA A 388 4.69 -22.52 3.14
C ALA A 388 3.57 -22.37 4.17
N GLU A 389 3.76 -22.98 5.32
CA GLU A 389 2.92 -22.67 6.48
C GLU A 389 3.44 -21.41 7.17
N ILE A 390 2.60 -20.39 7.25
CA ILE A 390 2.93 -19.09 7.85
C ILE A 390 2.01 -18.84 9.04
N ASP A 391 2.61 -18.44 10.15
CA ASP A 391 1.91 -18.14 11.40
C ASP A 391 1.71 -16.63 11.59
N LEU A 392 2.67 -15.82 11.13
CA LEU A 392 2.67 -14.37 11.23
C LEU A 392 3.21 -13.74 9.94
N CYS A 393 2.47 -12.78 9.39
CA CYS A 393 2.95 -11.95 8.29
C CYS A 393 3.27 -10.54 8.78
N LEU A 394 4.35 -9.96 8.27
CA LEU A 394 4.66 -8.54 8.42
C LEU A 394 4.59 -7.84 7.07
N SER A 395 4.07 -6.61 7.05
CA SER A 395 4.13 -5.71 5.90
C SER A 395 4.87 -4.45 6.30
N ASN A 396 6.00 -4.18 5.66
CA ASN A 396 6.84 -3.01 5.93
C ASN A 396 6.62 -1.91 4.91
N SER A 397 6.54 -0.68 5.38
CA SER A 397 6.51 0.52 4.54
C SER A 397 7.48 1.56 5.07
N LEU A 398 8.40 1.99 4.22
CA LEU A 398 9.42 3.01 4.52
C LEU A 398 9.21 4.19 3.58
N GLY A 399 8.83 5.35 4.11
CA GLY A 399 8.40 6.50 3.30
C GLY A 399 9.36 7.69 3.39
N PHE A 400 9.39 8.50 2.34
CA PHE A 400 10.03 9.81 2.38
C PHE A 400 9.52 10.62 3.58
N GLY A 401 10.41 11.46 4.16
CA GLY A 401 10.17 12.08 5.46
C GLY A 401 10.61 11.22 6.64
N GLY A 402 11.11 10.00 6.38
CA GLY A 402 11.52 9.03 7.41
C GLY A 402 10.35 8.31 8.06
N HIS A 403 9.18 8.27 7.41
CA HIS A 403 8.02 7.56 7.91
C HIS A 403 8.21 6.05 7.76
N ASN A 404 8.15 5.32 8.88
CA ASN A 404 8.24 3.86 8.91
C ASN A 404 6.97 3.30 9.53
N ALA A 405 6.36 2.33 8.87
CA ALA A 405 5.20 1.61 9.36
C ALA A 405 5.36 0.11 9.13
N THR A 406 5.01 -0.70 10.12
CA THR A 406 4.94 -2.16 10.00
C THR A 406 3.59 -2.62 10.53
N LEU A 407 2.88 -3.41 9.73
CA LEU A 407 1.66 -4.11 10.14
C LEU A 407 1.96 -5.59 10.36
N ALA A 408 1.40 -6.18 11.40
CA ALA A 408 1.50 -7.61 11.70
C ALA A 408 0.13 -8.28 11.62
N PHE A 409 0.06 -9.41 10.91
CA PHE A 409 -1.17 -10.14 10.63
C PHE A 409 -1.07 -11.58 11.11
N ARG A 410 -2.16 -12.10 11.74
CA ARG A 410 -2.29 -13.50 12.17
C ARG A 410 -3.59 -14.14 11.70
N LYS A 411 -3.65 -15.46 11.70
CA LYS A 411 -4.92 -16.20 11.63
C LYS A 411 -5.72 -15.98 12.93
N VAL A 412 -7.05 -16.04 12.83
CA VAL A 412 -7.98 -15.88 13.99
C VAL A 412 -8.36 -17.22 14.58
#